data_4bcec056186183754b6623b7e6a7535b
#
_entry.id   4bcec056186183754b6623b7e6a7535b
#
_cell.length_a   1.000
_cell.length_b   1.000
_cell.length_c   1.000
_cell.angle_alpha   90.00
_cell.angle_beta   90.00
_cell.angle_gamma   90.00
#
_symmetry.space_group_name_H-M   'P 1'
#
loop_
_entity.id
_entity.type
_entity.pdbx_description
1 polymer ?
#
loop_
_entity_poly.entity_id
_entity_poly.type
_entity_poly.pdbx_seq_one_letter_code
_entity_poly.pdbx_strand_id
1 'polypeptide(L)'
;MEALSLHELNALVRRSLEQCLPDEFWVQAELSDVRTNSTGHCYLEFVQKDPRSNSLIAKARGTIWANVFRLLKPYFEEATGQAFVSGIKVLVQVTVNFHELYGYSLTVQDIDPTYTLGDMARRRREILKQLEEEGVLTLNKELEMPRLPQRIAVISLSLIHISEPTRPRLI
;
A
#
# COMPACT_ATOMS: atom_id res chain seq x y z
N MET A 1 -36.78 15.24 -26.98
CA MET A 1 -35.47 15.09 -26.30
C MET A 1 -34.48 14.69 -27.39
N GLU A 2 -33.44 15.47 -27.62
CA GLU A 2 -32.34 15.06 -28.50
C GLU A 2 -31.55 13.93 -27.83
N ALA A 3 -31.31 12.84 -28.57
CA ALA A 3 -30.53 11.72 -28.06
C ALA A 3 -29.03 12.08 -28.20
N LEU A 4 -28.29 12.00 -27.11
CA LEU A 4 -26.84 12.17 -27.11
C LEU A 4 -26.17 10.84 -27.45
N SER A 5 -25.06 10.90 -28.19
CA SER A 5 -24.16 9.76 -28.32
C SER A 5 -23.41 9.50 -26.99
N LEU A 6 -22.89 8.28 -26.79
CA LEU A 6 -22.11 7.94 -25.60
C LEU A 6 -20.87 8.84 -25.45
N HIS A 7 -20.22 9.19 -26.57
CA HIS A 7 -19.06 10.11 -26.55
C HIS A 7 -19.44 11.52 -26.07
N GLU A 8 -20.56 12.06 -26.56
CA GLU A 8 -21.05 13.37 -26.14
C GLU A 8 -21.43 13.39 -24.66
N LEU A 9 -22.06 12.32 -24.15
CA LEU A 9 -22.35 12.18 -22.73
C LEU A 9 -21.08 12.14 -21.89
N ASN A 10 -20.10 11.34 -22.29
CA ASN A 10 -18.83 11.22 -21.56
C ASN A 10 -18.02 12.54 -21.60
N ALA A 11 -18.04 13.26 -22.72
CA ALA A 11 -17.44 14.58 -22.85
C ALA A 11 -18.11 15.62 -21.93
N LEU A 12 -19.43 15.54 -21.76
CA LEU A 12 -20.18 16.39 -20.82
C LEU A 12 -19.80 16.08 -19.36
N VAL A 13 -19.70 14.80 -19.00
CA VAL A 13 -19.24 14.36 -17.66
C VAL A 13 -17.84 14.90 -17.39
N ARG A 14 -16.92 14.74 -18.33
CA ARG A 14 -15.56 15.26 -18.21
C ARG A 14 -15.53 16.76 -17.93
N ARG A 15 -16.22 17.55 -18.73
CA ARG A 15 -16.30 19.02 -18.56
C ARG A 15 -16.90 19.41 -17.21
N SER A 16 -17.94 18.69 -16.77
CA SER A 16 -18.56 18.94 -15.46
C SER A 16 -17.61 18.67 -14.32
N LEU A 17 -16.81 17.59 -14.39
CA LEU A 17 -15.80 17.30 -13.40
C LEU A 17 -14.68 18.35 -13.37
N GLU A 18 -14.16 18.73 -14.54
CA GLU A 18 -13.12 19.77 -14.68
C GLU A 18 -13.58 21.15 -14.16
N GLN A 19 -14.88 21.47 -14.26
CA GLN A 19 -15.43 22.74 -13.78
C GLN A 19 -15.78 22.75 -12.29
N CYS A 20 -16.17 21.60 -11.75
CA CYS A 20 -16.72 21.51 -10.39
C CYS A 20 -15.71 21.03 -9.34
N LEU A 21 -14.64 20.37 -9.77
CA LEU A 21 -13.64 19.84 -8.84
C LEU A 21 -12.43 20.77 -8.76
N PRO A 22 -11.83 20.94 -7.56
CA PRO A 22 -10.52 21.55 -7.40
C PRO A 22 -9.45 20.74 -8.15
N ASP A 23 -8.35 21.41 -8.49
CA ASP A 23 -7.26 20.79 -9.25
C ASP A 23 -6.60 19.64 -8.49
N GLU A 24 -6.59 19.68 -7.17
CA GLU A 24 -5.86 18.73 -6.33
C GLU A 24 -6.61 18.37 -5.05
N PHE A 25 -6.48 17.09 -4.64
CA PHE A 25 -7.03 16.57 -3.39
C PHE A 25 -6.01 15.72 -2.65
N TRP A 26 -5.98 15.81 -1.33
CA TRP A 26 -5.32 14.84 -0.50
C TRP A 26 -6.27 13.68 -0.17
N VAL A 27 -5.89 12.47 -0.57
CA VAL A 27 -6.70 11.26 -0.44
C VAL A 27 -5.97 10.22 0.39
N GLN A 28 -6.66 9.70 1.40
CA GLN A 28 -6.21 8.57 2.20
C GLN A 28 -6.75 7.27 1.58
N ALA A 29 -5.88 6.34 1.26
CA ALA A 29 -6.27 5.05 0.71
C ALA A 29 -5.26 3.96 1.04
N GLU A 30 -5.66 2.71 0.89
CA GLU A 30 -4.77 1.54 0.89
C GLU A 30 -4.43 1.19 -0.56
N LEU A 31 -3.16 0.88 -0.83
CA LEU A 31 -2.74 0.38 -2.14
C LEU A 31 -3.04 -1.12 -2.21
N SER A 32 -3.99 -1.54 -3.04
CA SER A 32 -4.27 -2.97 -3.26
C SER A 32 -3.39 -3.57 -4.34
N ASP A 33 -3.00 -2.77 -5.32
CA ASP A 33 -2.10 -3.18 -6.40
C ASP A 33 -1.13 -2.06 -6.77
N VAL A 34 0.11 -2.43 -7.09
CA VAL A 34 1.17 -1.52 -7.52
C VAL A 34 1.95 -2.18 -8.66
N ARG A 35 1.86 -1.63 -9.85
CA ARG A 35 2.51 -2.17 -11.05
C ARG A 35 3.27 -1.09 -11.81
N THR A 36 4.53 -1.34 -12.09
CA THR A 36 5.35 -0.47 -12.94
C THR A 36 5.44 -1.07 -14.34
N ASN A 37 5.18 -0.27 -15.36
CA ASN A 37 5.35 -0.70 -16.74
C ASN A 37 6.79 -0.47 -17.25
N SER A 38 7.09 -0.94 -18.47
CA SER A 38 8.39 -0.79 -19.10
C SER A 38 8.80 0.67 -19.39
N THR A 39 7.83 1.59 -19.46
CA THR A 39 8.07 3.03 -19.67
C THR A 39 8.27 3.79 -18.37
N GLY A 40 8.22 3.10 -17.21
CA GLY A 40 8.45 3.68 -15.89
C GLY A 40 7.21 4.31 -15.24
N HIS A 41 6.03 4.25 -15.86
CA HIS A 41 4.79 4.67 -15.22
C HIS A 41 4.36 3.64 -14.18
N CYS A 42 3.86 4.11 -13.04
CA CYS A 42 3.31 3.25 -12.00
C CYS A 42 1.78 3.33 -12.02
N TYR A 43 1.15 2.17 -12.16
CA TYR A 43 -0.29 2.01 -12.08
C TYR A 43 -0.67 1.48 -10.71
N LEU A 44 -1.64 2.11 -10.09
CA LEU A 44 -2.08 1.85 -8.74
C LEU A 44 -3.55 1.48 -8.71
N GLU A 45 -3.90 0.70 -7.71
CA GLU A 45 -5.28 0.49 -7.34
C GLU A 45 -5.47 0.92 -5.89
N PHE A 46 -6.24 2.00 -5.69
CA PHE A 46 -6.62 2.50 -4.39
C PHE A 46 -7.88 1.81 -3.90
N VAL A 47 -7.87 1.40 -2.65
CA VAL A 47 -9.03 0.82 -1.98
C VAL A 47 -9.24 1.44 -0.62
N GLN A 48 -10.49 1.48 -0.21
CA GLN A 48 -10.88 1.79 1.16
C GLN A 48 -11.76 0.68 1.69
N LYS A 49 -11.45 0.19 2.89
CA LYS A 49 -12.19 -0.86 3.58
C LYS A 49 -12.92 -0.28 4.79
N ASP A 50 -14.09 -0.81 5.08
CA ASP A 50 -14.81 -0.51 6.31
C ASP A 50 -14.01 -1.05 7.51
N PRO A 51 -13.71 -0.22 8.52
CA PRO A 51 -12.96 -0.65 9.70
C PRO A 51 -13.63 -1.78 10.51
N ARG A 52 -14.96 -1.93 10.41
CA ARG A 52 -15.74 -2.92 11.18
C ARG A 52 -15.91 -4.24 10.44
N SER A 53 -16.26 -4.17 9.15
CA SER A 53 -16.59 -5.34 8.34
C SER A 53 -15.44 -5.81 7.44
N ASN A 54 -14.37 -5.01 7.33
CA ASN A 54 -13.28 -5.21 6.37
C ASN A 54 -13.76 -5.33 4.90
N SER A 55 -15.02 -4.96 4.64
CA SER A 55 -15.58 -4.95 3.29
C SER A 55 -15.08 -3.73 2.51
N LEU A 56 -14.95 -3.92 1.20
CA LEU A 56 -14.54 -2.85 0.28
C LEU A 56 -15.67 -1.83 0.12
N ILE A 57 -15.42 -0.56 0.45
CA ILE A 57 -16.41 0.54 0.34
C ILE A 57 -16.09 1.52 -0.78
N ALA A 58 -14.82 1.62 -1.19
CA ALA A 58 -14.41 2.45 -2.33
C ALA A 58 -13.22 1.84 -3.04
N LYS A 59 -13.16 2.07 -4.36
CA LYS A 59 -12.09 1.63 -5.24
C LYS A 59 -11.86 2.64 -6.35
N ALA A 60 -10.60 2.97 -6.63
CA ALA A 60 -10.22 3.85 -7.73
C ALA A 60 -8.91 3.37 -8.38
N ARG A 61 -8.77 3.62 -9.68
CA ARG A 61 -7.50 3.42 -10.37
C ARG A 61 -6.66 4.68 -10.24
N GLY A 62 -5.36 4.50 -10.04
CA GLY A 62 -4.38 5.58 -9.96
C GLY A 62 -3.25 5.39 -10.94
N THR A 63 -2.65 6.50 -11.34
CA THR A 63 -1.45 6.51 -12.17
C THR A 63 -0.45 7.51 -11.59
N ILE A 64 0.81 7.10 -11.49
CA ILE A 64 1.94 7.99 -11.24
C ILE A 64 2.76 8.03 -12.53
N TRP A 65 2.91 9.20 -13.11
CA TRP A 65 3.72 9.35 -14.32
C TRP A 65 5.20 9.11 -14.02
N ALA A 66 5.95 8.58 -14.98
CA ALA A 66 7.33 8.14 -14.81
C ALA A 66 8.27 9.22 -14.23
N ASN A 67 8.10 10.48 -14.64
CA ASN A 67 8.86 11.62 -14.11
C ASN A 67 8.62 11.85 -12.62
N VAL A 68 7.37 11.76 -12.16
CA VAL A 68 6.98 11.89 -10.76
C VAL A 68 7.39 10.63 -9.98
N PHE A 69 7.10 9.44 -10.50
CA PHE A 69 7.39 8.18 -9.82
C PHE A 69 8.88 7.97 -9.53
N ARG A 70 9.75 8.40 -10.44
CA ARG A 70 11.20 8.33 -10.28
C ARG A 70 11.72 9.13 -9.06
N LEU A 71 11.01 10.20 -8.68
CA LEU A 71 11.33 11.02 -7.51
C LEU A 71 10.56 10.56 -6.27
N LEU A 72 9.28 10.27 -6.42
CA LEU A 72 8.36 9.95 -5.34
C LEU A 72 8.71 8.61 -4.67
N LYS A 73 9.05 7.57 -5.46
CA LYS A 73 9.36 6.26 -4.91
C LYS A 73 10.58 6.28 -3.98
N PRO A 74 11.79 6.78 -4.38
CA PRO A 74 12.93 6.85 -3.49
C PRO A 74 12.68 7.73 -2.28
N TYR A 75 12.02 8.88 -2.45
CA TYR A 75 11.65 9.77 -1.36
C TYR A 75 10.79 9.06 -0.30
N PHE A 76 9.75 8.34 -0.74
CA PHE A 76 8.88 7.58 0.15
C PHE A 76 9.64 6.46 0.87
N GLU A 77 10.44 5.68 0.13
CA GLU A 77 11.19 4.53 0.66
C GLU A 77 12.28 4.97 1.66
N GLU A 78 12.95 6.08 1.41
CA GLU A 78 13.93 6.68 2.33
C GLU A 78 13.26 7.20 3.60
N ALA A 79 12.16 7.95 3.46
CA ALA A 79 11.45 8.54 4.59
C ALA A 79 10.76 7.50 5.49
N THR A 80 10.20 6.43 4.90
CA THR A 80 9.44 5.41 5.65
C THR A 80 10.25 4.18 6.04
N GLY A 81 11.38 3.93 5.37
CA GLY A 81 12.13 2.67 5.47
C GLY A 81 11.38 1.47 4.90
N GLN A 82 10.30 1.70 4.13
CA GLN A 82 9.49 0.65 3.52
C GLN A 82 9.47 0.74 2.01
N ALA A 83 9.47 -0.41 1.33
CA ALA A 83 9.24 -0.47 -0.10
C ALA A 83 7.84 0.05 -0.47
N PHE A 84 7.74 0.73 -1.61
CA PHE A 84 6.47 1.20 -2.17
C PHE A 84 5.74 0.05 -2.87
N VAL A 85 4.95 -0.70 -2.10
CA VAL A 85 4.26 -1.94 -2.53
C VAL A 85 2.80 -1.95 -2.11
N SER A 86 2.05 -2.95 -2.58
CA SER A 86 0.67 -3.19 -2.15
C SER A 86 0.56 -3.47 -0.64
N GLY A 87 -0.59 -3.16 -0.06
CA GLY A 87 -0.91 -3.38 1.37
C GLY A 87 -0.56 -2.22 2.30
N ILE A 88 0.06 -1.15 1.81
CA ILE A 88 0.36 0.04 2.61
C ILE A 88 -0.77 1.07 2.52
N LYS A 89 -1.00 1.80 3.62
CA LYS A 89 -1.87 2.97 3.62
C LYS A 89 -1.05 4.22 3.34
N VAL A 90 -1.55 5.02 2.43
CA VAL A 90 -0.90 6.23 1.94
C VAL A 90 -1.83 7.43 2.03
N LEU A 91 -1.25 8.60 2.18
CA LEU A 91 -1.88 9.89 1.95
C LEU A 91 -1.23 10.48 0.70
N VAL A 92 -1.98 10.62 -0.36
CA VAL A 92 -1.49 11.06 -1.68
C VAL A 92 -2.23 12.28 -2.17
N GLN A 93 -1.52 13.19 -2.79
CA GLN A 93 -2.09 14.30 -3.53
C GLN A 93 -2.42 13.83 -4.93
N VAL A 94 -3.68 13.98 -5.31
CA VAL A 94 -4.19 13.47 -6.58
C VAL A 94 -5.01 14.50 -7.34
N THR A 95 -4.94 14.42 -8.66
CA THR A 95 -5.86 15.09 -9.59
C THR A 95 -6.88 14.09 -10.10
N VAL A 96 -8.14 14.50 -10.14
CA VAL A 96 -9.22 13.68 -10.71
C VAL A 96 -9.23 13.80 -12.22
N ASN A 97 -9.16 12.67 -12.92
CA ASN A 97 -9.23 12.64 -14.38
C ASN A 97 -10.38 11.75 -14.84
N PHE A 98 -11.01 12.16 -15.92
CA PHE A 98 -12.00 11.36 -16.62
C PHE A 98 -11.63 11.29 -18.10
N HIS A 99 -11.53 10.08 -18.62
CA HIS A 99 -11.27 9.83 -20.03
C HIS A 99 -12.48 9.15 -20.65
N GLU A 100 -12.89 9.56 -21.84
CA GLU A 100 -14.10 9.09 -22.51
C GLU A 100 -14.12 7.57 -22.74
N LEU A 101 -12.94 6.95 -22.91
CA LEU A 101 -12.80 5.49 -23.10
C LEU A 101 -12.51 4.74 -21.80
N TYR A 102 -11.71 5.32 -20.88
CA TYR A 102 -11.19 4.61 -19.70
C TYR A 102 -11.93 4.96 -18.42
N GLY A 103 -12.79 5.98 -18.46
CA GLY A 103 -13.57 6.45 -17.33
C GLY A 103 -12.75 7.22 -16.31
N TYR A 104 -13.17 7.12 -15.05
CA TYR A 104 -12.59 7.80 -13.89
C TYR A 104 -11.25 7.20 -13.48
N SER A 105 -10.29 8.06 -13.21
CA SER A 105 -8.98 7.70 -12.67
C SER A 105 -8.37 8.86 -11.88
N LEU A 106 -7.38 8.54 -11.03
CA LEU A 106 -6.62 9.51 -10.26
C LEU A 106 -5.20 9.60 -10.78
N THR A 107 -4.67 10.81 -10.94
CA THR A 107 -3.23 11.02 -11.19
C THR A 107 -2.58 11.50 -9.90
N VAL A 108 -1.58 10.75 -9.41
CA VAL A 108 -0.83 11.11 -8.20
C VAL A 108 0.24 12.13 -8.56
N GLN A 109 0.29 13.21 -7.78
CA GLN A 109 1.26 14.29 -7.90
C GLN A 109 2.29 14.24 -6.76
N ASP A 110 1.84 13.90 -5.54
CA ASP A 110 2.69 13.87 -4.35
C ASP A 110 2.21 12.82 -3.33
N ILE A 111 3.05 12.54 -2.34
CA ILE A 111 2.77 11.60 -1.24
C ILE A 111 3.30 12.16 0.07
N ASP A 112 2.52 11.99 1.15
CA ASP A 112 2.97 12.29 2.51
C ASP A 112 3.40 10.99 3.23
N PRO A 113 4.72 10.77 3.42
CA PRO A 113 5.23 9.59 4.12
C PRO A 113 4.85 9.56 5.60
N THR A 114 4.60 10.72 6.23
CA THR A 114 4.33 10.80 7.68
C THR A 114 3.05 10.10 8.06
N TYR A 115 2.05 10.13 7.17
CA TYR A 115 0.80 9.41 7.34
C TYR A 115 1.02 7.89 7.41
N THR A 116 1.84 7.34 6.51
CA THR A 116 2.17 5.90 6.47
C THR A 116 2.91 5.48 7.74
N LEU A 117 3.90 6.27 8.18
CA LEU A 117 4.61 6.04 9.45
C LEU A 117 3.67 6.05 10.65
N GLY A 118 2.73 6.99 10.69
CA GLY A 118 1.72 7.08 11.75
C GLY A 118 0.80 5.85 11.80
N ASP A 119 0.34 5.36 10.65
CA ASP A 119 -0.49 4.14 10.57
C ASP A 119 0.28 2.90 11.02
N MET A 120 1.54 2.77 10.62
CA MET A 120 2.42 1.68 11.04
C MET A 120 2.66 1.68 12.56
N ALA A 121 2.96 2.83 13.13
CA ALA A 121 3.17 2.97 14.57
C ALA A 121 1.89 2.64 15.36
N ARG A 122 0.72 3.00 14.83
CA ARG A 122 -0.57 2.61 15.40
C ARG A 122 -0.80 1.10 15.34
N ARG A 123 -0.66 0.49 14.16
CA ARG A 123 -0.82 -0.97 13.97
C ARG A 123 0.13 -1.76 14.88
N ARG A 124 1.40 -1.32 14.99
CA ARG A 124 2.35 -1.95 15.89
C ARG A 124 1.88 -1.92 17.35
N ARG A 125 1.36 -0.78 17.81
CA ARG A 125 0.84 -0.66 19.18
C ARG A 125 -0.39 -1.54 19.42
N GLU A 126 -1.30 -1.62 18.45
CA GLU A 126 -2.49 -2.47 18.51
C GLU A 126 -2.10 -3.96 18.63
N ILE A 127 -1.14 -4.41 17.79
CA ILE A 127 -0.64 -5.79 17.81
C ILE A 127 0.05 -6.10 19.16
N LEU A 128 0.90 -5.18 19.64
CA LEU A 128 1.57 -5.38 20.94
C LEU A 128 0.57 -5.49 22.09
N LYS A 129 -0.46 -4.63 22.09
CA LYS A 129 -1.53 -4.68 23.10
C LYS A 129 -2.30 -6.01 23.04
N GLN A 130 -2.65 -6.47 21.84
CA GLN A 130 -3.32 -7.76 21.65
C GLN A 130 -2.45 -8.92 22.16
N LEU A 131 -1.16 -8.96 21.82
CA LEU A 131 -0.24 -10.00 22.28
C LEU A 131 -0.05 -9.98 23.82
N GLU A 132 -0.12 -8.80 24.44
CA GLU A 132 -0.08 -8.63 25.89
C GLU A 132 -1.36 -9.15 26.55
N GLU A 133 -2.54 -8.80 25.99
CA GLU A 133 -3.84 -9.29 26.46
C GLU A 133 -3.97 -10.83 26.33
N GLU A 134 -3.42 -11.41 25.27
CA GLU A 134 -3.35 -12.86 25.04
C GLU A 134 -2.29 -13.57 25.91
N GLY A 135 -1.43 -12.82 26.62
CA GLY A 135 -0.35 -13.36 27.45
C GLY A 135 0.81 -14.00 26.68
N VAL A 136 0.81 -13.87 25.34
CA VAL A 136 1.80 -14.51 24.45
C VAL A 136 3.15 -13.79 24.49
N LEU A 137 3.16 -12.48 24.79
CA LEU A 137 4.35 -11.63 24.72
C LEU A 137 5.49 -12.09 25.66
N THR A 138 5.16 -12.66 26.80
CA THR A 138 6.11 -13.12 27.84
C THR A 138 6.27 -14.63 27.88
N LEU A 139 5.40 -15.38 27.22
CA LEU A 139 5.33 -16.85 27.29
C LEU A 139 6.68 -17.52 26.98
N ASN A 140 7.43 -16.99 26.03
CA ASN A 140 8.73 -17.54 25.65
C ASN A 140 9.80 -17.35 26.75
N LYS A 141 9.64 -16.41 27.67
CA LYS A 141 10.55 -16.17 28.80
C LYS A 141 10.34 -17.15 29.95
N GLU A 142 9.16 -17.76 29.99
CA GLU A 142 8.77 -18.75 31.03
C GLU A 142 9.20 -20.16 30.66
N LEU A 143 9.63 -20.39 29.41
CA LEU A 143 10.09 -21.68 28.95
C LEU A 143 11.53 -21.96 29.45
N GLU A 144 11.73 -23.07 30.11
CA GLU A 144 13.07 -23.52 30.49
C GLU A 144 13.88 -23.92 29.24
N MET A 145 15.08 -23.39 29.13
CA MET A 145 16.00 -23.76 28.04
C MET A 145 16.49 -25.22 28.26
N PRO A 146 16.26 -26.10 27.27
CA PRO A 146 16.77 -27.46 27.36
C PRO A 146 18.30 -27.47 27.35
N ARG A 147 18.95 -28.29 28.20
CA ARG A 147 20.42 -28.38 28.24
C ARG A 147 21.04 -28.85 26.93
N LEU A 148 20.32 -29.64 26.15
CA LEU A 148 20.68 -30.11 24.79
C LEU A 148 19.48 -29.97 23.86
N PRO A 149 19.39 -28.89 23.08
CA PRO A 149 18.32 -28.71 22.12
C PRO A 149 18.45 -29.72 20.98
N GLN A 150 17.50 -30.62 20.82
CA GLN A 150 17.48 -31.63 19.75
C GLN A 150 16.81 -31.09 18.45
N ARG A 151 16.01 -30.04 18.57
CA ARG A 151 15.34 -29.41 17.45
C ARG A 151 15.41 -27.88 17.60
N ILE A 152 15.85 -27.21 16.57
CA ILE A 152 15.97 -25.74 16.51
C ILE A 152 15.11 -25.25 15.37
N ALA A 153 14.17 -24.35 15.65
CA ALA A 153 13.43 -23.63 14.64
C ALA A 153 13.99 -22.20 14.52
N VAL A 154 14.40 -21.80 13.33
CA VAL A 154 14.86 -20.44 13.06
C VAL A 154 13.80 -19.72 12.26
N ILE A 155 13.25 -18.62 12.80
CA ILE A 155 12.31 -17.73 12.12
C ILE A 155 13.08 -16.49 11.72
N SER A 156 13.24 -16.27 10.40
CA SER A 156 13.89 -15.09 9.84
C SER A 156 12.91 -14.29 9.02
N LEU A 157 12.86 -12.97 9.24
CA LEU A 157 12.09 -12.02 8.44
C LEU A 157 12.80 -11.63 7.13
N SER A 158 14.08 -11.99 6.98
CA SER A 158 14.88 -11.68 5.79
C SER A 158 15.11 -12.92 4.95
N LEU A 159 14.61 -12.90 3.72
CA LEU A 159 14.88 -13.95 2.73
C LEU A 159 16.32 -13.93 2.19
N ILE A 160 17.10 -12.87 2.48
CA ILE A 160 18.48 -12.67 1.96
C ILE A 160 19.51 -13.52 2.73
N HIS A 161 19.15 -14.01 3.93
CA HIS A 161 20.03 -14.81 4.79
C HIS A 161 19.46 -16.19 5.10
N ILE A 162 18.83 -16.85 4.15
CA ILE A 162 18.60 -18.29 4.24
C ILE A 162 19.96 -18.93 3.94
N SER A 163 20.76 -19.13 5.00
CA SER A 163 21.90 -20.00 4.92
C SER A 163 21.39 -21.40 4.61
N GLU A 164 21.83 -21.98 3.48
CA GLU A 164 21.59 -23.41 3.20
C GLU A 164 21.96 -24.24 4.42
N PRO A 165 21.11 -25.22 4.79
CA PRO A 165 21.46 -26.11 5.88
C PRO A 165 22.75 -26.84 5.49
N THR A 166 23.85 -26.51 6.12
CA THR A 166 25.10 -27.25 6.02
C THR A 166 24.81 -28.66 6.48
N ARG A 167 24.73 -29.62 5.56
CA ARG A 167 24.68 -31.03 5.90
C ARG A 167 25.93 -31.37 6.69
N PRO A 168 25.84 -31.91 7.92
CA PRO A 168 27.02 -32.39 8.61
C PRO A 168 27.66 -33.50 7.73
N ARG A 169 28.88 -33.28 7.32
CA ARG A 169 29.69 -34.38 6.77
C ARG A 169 29.92 -35.36 7.91
N LEU A 170 29.33 -36.53 7.81
CA LEU A 170 29.72 -37.67 8.62
C LEU A 170 31.16 -38.05 8.23
N ILE A 171 32.05 -37.96 9.20
CA ILE A 171 33.42 -38.51 9.13
C ILE A 171 33.32 -39.98 9.52
#